data_8b6d252e3931acda9484a76a242dfc19
#
_entry.id   8b6d252e3931acda9484a76a242dfc19
#
_cell.length_a   1.000
_cell.length_b   1.000
_cell.length_c   1.000
_cell.angle_alpha   90.00
_cell.angle_beta   90.00
_cell.angle_gamma   90.00
#
_symmetry.space_group_name_H-M   'P 1'
#
loop_
_entity.id
_entity.type
_entity.pdbx_description
1 polymer ?
#
loop_
_entity_poly.entity_id
_entity_poly.type
_entity_poly.pdbx_seq_one_letter_code
_entity_poly.pdbx_strand_id
1 'polypeptide(L)'
;KLLSCVPGVEPAAVCILGGGVVGSNAAKLAAGLGAKVYILDIDSDRLKYLDDIMPPNVITLNSNKHTIMELLKNTDLLIGGVLLVGAKAPNLVDRSMLSMMKKRSVIIDVAVDQGGCVETCRPTTHADPIYEVDGIIHYCVTNMPGSVPYTSTIALANATFPYIKEIVNNGYKNALRDNETLLKGLNIFKGKITHAGVANSFNYNYSDPLPLLK
;
A
#
# COMPACT_ATOMS: atom_id res chain seq x y z
N LYS A 1 -16.14 -16.38 4.80
CA LYS A 1 -15.68 -17.39 3.83
C LYS A 1 -14.20 -17.65 4.08
N LEU A 2 -13.73 -18.90 3.94
CA LEU A 2 -12.30 -19.22 4.08
C LEU A 2 -11.54 -18.79 2.83
N LEU A 3 -10.30 -18.33 3.01
CA LEU A 3 -9.39 -18.08 1.89
C LEU A 3 -9.00 -19.38 1.19
N SER A 4 -8.75 -20.43 2.00
CA SER A 4 -8.35 -21.75 1.50
C SER A 4 -9.48 -22.49 0.80
N CYS A 5 -9.12 -23.32 -0.18
CA CYS A 5 -10.04 -24.25 -0.79
C CYS A 5 -10.43 -25.37 0.19
N VAL A 6 -11.72 -25.74 0.16
CA VAL A 6 -12.23 -27.00 0.72
C VAL A 6 -12.85 -27.76 -0.45
N PRO A 7 -12.57 -29.06 -0.63
CA PRO A 7 -13.15 -29.84 -1.73
C PRO A 7 -14.67 -29.69 -1.78
N GLY A 8 -15.19 -29.31 -2.95
CA GLY A 8 -16.62 -29.06 -3.15
C GLY A 8 -17.12 -27.68 -2.73
N VAL A 9 -16.26 -26.81 -2.22
CA VAL A 9 -16.61 -25.43 -1.82
C VAL A 9 -15.71 -24.42 -2.53
N GLU A 10 -16.33 -23.42 -3.17
CA GLU A 10 -15.59 -22.35 -3.84
C GLU A 10 -14.77 -21.51 -2.85
N PRO A 11 -13.48 -21.22 -3.12
CA PRO A 11 -12.64 -20.39 -2.26
C PRO A 11 -13.11 -18.93 -2.20
N ALA A 12 -12.56 -18.17 -1.27
CA ALA A 12 -12.82 -16.74 -1.21
C ALA A 12 -12.19 -16.01 -2.43
N ALA A 13 -12.86 -14.97 -2.88
CA ALA A 13 -12.36 -14.03 -3.87
C ALA A 13 -11.67 -12.85 -3.17
N VAL A 14 -10.41 -12.62 -3.50
CA VAL A 14 -9.58 -11.52 -3.00
C VAL A 14 -9.32 -10.54 -4.13
N CYS A 15 -9.67 -9.27 -3.92
CA CYS A 15 -9.37 -8.19 -4.86
C CYS A 15 -8.30 -7.29 -4.24
N ILE A 16 -7.22 -7.03 -4.98
CA ILE A 16 -6.08 -6.25 -4.51
C ILE A 16 -5.89 -5.03 -5.42
N LEU A 17 -5.98 -3.86 -4.84
CA LEU A 17 -5.75 -2.58 -5.53
C LEU A 17 -4.28 -2.17 -5.35
N GLY A 18 -3.54 -2.15 -6.44
CA GLY A 18 -2.11 -1.86 -6.51
C GLY A 18 -1.23 -3.11 -6.53
N GLY A 19 -0.44 -3.27 -7.60
CA GLY A 19 0.52 -4.36 -7.81
C GLY A 19 1.91 -4.11 -7.23
N GLY A 20 2.07 -3.12 -6.33
CA GLY A 20 3.33 -2.79 -5.68
C GLY A 20 3.82 -3.87 -4.72
N VAL A 21 4.74 -3.51 -3.81
CA VAL A 21 5.34 -4.46 -2.84
C VAL A 21 4.27 -5.08 -1.95
N VAL A 22 3.37 -4.27 -1.40
CA VAL A 22 2.28 -4.74 -0.52
C VAL A 22 1.35 -5.68 -1.28
N GLY A 23 0.82 -5.22 -2.43
CA GLY A 23 -0.16 -6.01 -3.18
C GLY A 23 0.40 -7.31 -3.73
N SER A 24 1.64 -7.32 -4.23
CA SER A 24 2.26 -8.56 -4.73
C SER A 24 2.51 -9.59 -3.62
N ASN A 25 2.91 -9.16 -2.42
CA ASN A 25 3.06 -10.08 -1.29
C ASN A 25 1.70 -10.58 -0.78
N ALA A 26 0.70 -9.72 -0.69
CA ALA A 26 -0.66 -10.11 -0.35
C ALA A 26 -1.23 -11.13 -1.34
N ALA A 27 -1.01 -10.91 -2.66
CA ALA A 27 -1.43 -11.82 -3.71
C ALA A 27 -0.78 -13.20 -3.57
N LYS A 28 0.55 -13.26 -3.35
CA LYS A 28 1.27 -14.52 -3.13
C LYS A 28 0.72 -15.31 -1.95
N LEU A 29 0.50 -14.64 -0.82
CA LEU A 29 -0.01 -15.31 0.39
C LEU A 29 -1.45 -15.78 0.21
N ALA A 30 -2.34 -14.94 -0.31
CA ALA A 30 -3.72 -15.31 -0.56
C ALA A 30 -3.84 -16.47 -1.57
N ALA A 31 -3.06 -16.42 -2.65
CA ALA A 31 -3.02 -17.47 -3.65
C ALA A 31 -2.43 -18.77 -3.10
N GLY A 32 -1.37 -18.69 -2.28
CA GLY A 32 -0.79 -19.84 -1.58
C GLY A 32 -1.76 -20.53 -0.61
N LEU A 33 -2.70 -19.77 -0.06
CA LEU A 33 -3.82 -20.33 0.74
C LEU A 33 -4.94 -20.93 -0.13
N GLY A 34 -4.89 -20.75 -1.45
CA GLY A 34 -5.87 -21.29 -2.39
C GLY A 34 -7.02 -20.36 -2.75
N ALA A 35 -6.94 -19.07 -2.39
CA ALA A 35 -7.93 -18.08 -2.76
C ALA A 35 -7.91 -17.79 -4.29
N LYS A 36 -9.02 -17.33 -4.83
CA LYS A 36 -9.08 -16.72 -6.17
C LYS A 36 -8.69 -15.26 -6.03
N VAL A 37 -7.57 -14.87 -6.65
CA VAL A 37 -7.00 -13.54 -6.44
C VAL A 37 -7.07 -12.71 -7.72
N TYR A 38 -7.52 -11.47 -7.60
CA TYR A 38 -7.45 -10.45 -8.63
C TYR A 38 -6.52 -9.34 -8.15
N ILE A 39 -5.48 -9.04 -8.92
CA ILE A 39 -4.55 -7.94 -8.62
C ILE A 39 -4.64 -6.90 -9.73
N LEU A 40 -4.85 -5.64 -9.33
CA LEU A 40 -5.08 -4.53 -10.24
C LEU A 40 -3.95 -3.53 -10.16
N ASP A 41 -3.47 -3.08 -11.31
CA ASP A 41 -2.53 -1.95 -11.42
C ASP A 41 -2.83 -1.14 -12.68
N ILE A 42 -2.35 0.09 -12.74
CA ILE A 42 -2.41 0.94 -13.93
C ILE A 42 -1.22 0.73 -14.86
N ASP A 43 -0.12 0.19 -14.33
CA ASP A 43 1.13 -0.03 -15.03
C ASP A 43 1.12 -1.41 -15.72
N SER A 44 1.08 -1.38 -17.06
CA SER A 44 1.04 -2.59 -17.89
C SER A 44 2.31 -3.44 -17.78
N ASP A 45 3.48 -2.84 -17.60
CA ASP A 45 4.73 -3.58 -17.43
C ASP A 45 4.75 -4.29 -16.07
N ARG A 46 4.20 -3.62 -15.05
CA ARG A 46 4.01 -4.24 -13.73
C ARG A 46 3.02 -5.41 -13.79
N LEU A 47 1.91 -5.26 -14.49
CA LEU A 47 0.94 -6.34 -14.68
C LEU A 47 1.57 -7.54 -15.40
N LYS A 48 2.33 -7.30 -16.48
CA LYS A 48 3.05 -8.34 -17.20
C LYS A 48 4.04 -9.08 -16.28
N TYR A 49 4.86 -8.34 -15.53
CA TYR A 49 5.78 -8.96 -14.57
C TYR A 49 5.05 -9.82 -13.53
N LEU A 50 3.91 -9.34 -13.01
CA LEU A 50 3.12 -10.10 -12.04
C LEU A 50 2.51 -11.35 -12.67
N ASP A 51 2.05 -11.28 -13.90
CA ASP A 51 1.53 -12.43 -14.64
C ASP A 51 2.58 -13.54 -14.80
N ASP A 52 3.81 -13.14 -15.11
CA ASP A 52 4.94 -14.07 -15.27
C ASP A 52 5.35 -14.79 -13.98
N ILE A 53 5.17 -14.16 -12.80
CA ILE A 53 5.70 -14.68 -11.52
C ILE A 53 4.65 -15.20 -10.53
N MET A 54 3.38 -14.92 -10.78
CA MET A 54 2.30 -15.31 -9.86
C MET A 54 1.76 -16.71 -10.20
N PRO A 55 1.20 -17.42 -9.19
CA PRO A 55 0.56 -18.71 -9.46
C PRO A 55 -0.74 -18.55 -10.27
N PRO A 56 -1.21 -19.63 -10.94
CA PRO A 56 -2.35 -19.57 -11.90
C PRO A 56 -3.68 -19.09 -11.33
N ASN A 57 -3.85 -19.08 -10.02
CA ASN A 57 -5.06 -18.58 -9.36
C ASN A 57 -5.00 -17.05 -9.06
N VAL A 58 -3.96 -16.37 -9.55
CA VAL A 58 -3.87 -14.89 -9.57
C VAL A 58 -4.16 -14.40 -10.97
N ILE A 59 -5.10 -13.49 -11.10
CA ILE A 59 -5.49 -12.84 -12.36
C ILE A 59 -5.07 -11.37 -12.29
N THR A 60 -4.24 -10.94 -13.22
CA THR A 60 -3.79 -9.55 -13.35
C THR A 60 -4.77 -8.75 -14.21
N LEU A 61 -5.18 -7.56 -13.75
CA LEU A 61 -6.16 -6.74 -14.46
C LEU A 61 -5.76 -5.25 -14.44
N ASN A 62 -6.12 -4.54 -15.51
CA ASN A 62 -5.96 -3.08 -15.53
C ASN A 62 -6.91 -2.42 -14.54
N SER A 63 -6.35 -1.51 -13.72
CA SER A 63 -7.09 -0.78 -12.69
C SER A 63 -7.85 0.39 -13.31
N ASN A 64 -9.17 0.26 -13.35
CA ASN A 64 -10.09 1.34 -13.70
C ASN A 64 -11.40 1.18 -12.92
N LYS A 65 -12.20 2.24 -12.87
CA LYS A 65 -13.43 2.27 -12.07
C LYS A 65 -14.40 1.14 -12.45
N HIS A 66 -14.56 0.85 -13.74
CA HIS A 66 -15.47 -0.21 -14.21
C HIS A 66 -15.01 -1.59 -13.74
N THR A 67 -13.73 -1.93 -13.95
CA THR A 67 -13.16 -3.21 -13.51
C THR A 67 -13.30 -3.41 -12.00
N ILE A 68 -13.03 -2.36 -11.22
CA ILE A 68 -13.18 -2.40 -9.75
C ILE A 68 -14.64 -2.69 -9.39
N MET A 69 -15.59 -1.96 -9.94
CA MET A 69 -17.02 -2.14 -9.66
C MET A 69 -17.51 -3.56 -9.96
N GLU A 70 -17.09 -4.14 -11.08
CA GLU A 70 -17.46 -5.52 -11.45
C GLU A 70 -16.89 -6.55 -10.47
N LEU A 71 -15.64 -6.37 -10.04
CA LEU A 71 -15.01 -7.30 -9.09
C LEU A 71 -15.61 -7.19 -7.69
N LEU A 72 -15.98 -6.00 -7.23
CA LEU A 72 -16.54 -5.79 -5.89
C LEU A 72 -17.79 -6.64 -5.63
N LYS A 73 -18.60 -6.90 -6.66
CA LYS A 73 -19.83 -7.74 -6.55
C LYS A 73 -19.53 -9.14 -6.03
N ASN A 74 -18.36 -9.67 -6.31
CA ASN A 74 -17.96 -11.03 -5.94
C ASN A 74 -16.82 -11.09 -4.91
N THR A 75 -16.27 -9.95 -4.52
CA THR A 75 -15.15 -9.84 -3.58
C THR A 75 -15.59 -10.18 -2.16
N ASP A 76 -14.85 -11.08 -1.51
CA ASP A 76 -14.99 -11.42 -0.10
C ASP A 76 -13.97 -10.64 0.75
N LEU A 77 -12.78 -10.34 0.17
CA LEU A 77 -11.72 -9.53 0.80
C LEU A 77 -11.15 -8.53 -0.22
N LEU A 78 -11.26 -7.24 0.10
CA LEU A 78 -10.63 -6.15 -0.64
C LEU A 78 -9.37 -5.69 0.10
N ILE A 79 -8.24 -5.59 -0.60
CA ILE A 79 -6.98 -5.09 -0.05
C ILE A 79 -6.55 -3.83 -0.81
N GLY A 80 -6.47 -2.71 -0.11
CA GLY A 80 -5.94 -1.45 -0.62
C GLY A 80 -4.43 -1.36 -0.38
N GLY A 81 -3.64 -1.37 -1.45
CA GLY A 81 -2.18 -1.32 -1.41
C GLY A 81 -1.58 -0.27 -2.36
N VAL A 82 -2.38 0.72 -2.77
CA VAL A 82 -1.90 1.79 -3.66
C VAL A 82 -1.16 2.83 -2.85
N LEU A 83 0.09 3.07 -3.22
CA LEU A 83 0.96 4.05 -2.61
C LEU A 83 1.45 5.04 -3.67
N LEU A 84 1.25 6.33 -3.43
CA LEU A 84 1.91 7.41 -4.18
C LEU A 84 2.96 8.04 -3.28
N VAL A 85 4.23 7.92 -3.66
CA VAL A 85 5.35 8.45 -2.87
C VAL A 85 5.20 9.96 -2.68
N GLY A 86 5.09 10.41 -1.42
CA GLY A 86 4.97 11.83 -1.08
C GLY A 86 3.63 12.48 -1.44
N ALA A 87 2.59 11.71 -1.80
CA ALA A 87 1.27 12.22 -2.10
C ALA A 87 0.17 11.36 -1.47
N LYS A 88 -1.01 11.93 -1.31
CA LYS A 88 -2.19 11.18 -0.85
C LYS A 88 -2.59 10.13 -1.89
N ALA A 89 -2.90 8.92 -1.44
CA ALA A 89 -3.44 7.88 -2.31
C ALA A 89 -4.75 8.34 -2.96
N PRO A 90 -5.02 7.98 -4.23
CA PRO A 90 -6.29 8.29 -4.87
C PRO A 90 -7.42 7.43 -4.28
N ASN A 91 -8.60 8.00 -4.10
CA ASN A 91 -9.80 7.24 -3.78
C ASN A 91 -10.21 6.40 -5.00
N LEU A 92 -10.03 5.09 -4.92
CA LEU A 92 -10.40 4.14 -5.97
C LEU A 92 -11.77 3.51 -5.73
N VAL A 93 -12.19 3.42 -4.46
CA VAL A 93 -13.49 2.88 -4.04
C VAL A 93 -14.21 3.94 -3.22
N ASP A 94 -15.26 4.49 -3.76
CA ASP A 94 -16.13 5.44 -3.06
C ASP A 94 -17.20 4.71 -2.23
N ARG A 95 -17.84 5.44 -1.30
CA ARG A 95 -18.84 4.86 -0.38
C ARG A 95 -20.01 4.20 -1.13
N SER A 96 -20.40 4.74 -2.28
CA SER A 96 -21.52 4.19 -3.05
C SER A 96 -21.24 2.79 -3.57
N MET A 97 -19.96 2.47 -3.84
CA MET A 97 -19.52 1.16 -4.31
C MET A 97 -19.60 0.07 -3.23
N LEU A 98 -19.62 0.44 -1.93
CA LEU A 98 -19.76 -0.55 -0.85
C LEU A 98 -21.09 -1.31 -0.93
N SER A 99 -22.13 -0.68 -1.46
CA SER A 99 -23.44 -1.33 -1.67
C SER A 99 -23.38 -2.51 -2.64
N MET A 100 -22.35 -2.57 -3.50
CA MET A 100 -22.11 -3.67 -4.45
C MET A 100 -21.44 -4.86 -3.79
N MET A 101 -20.76 -4.68 -2.67
CA MET A 101 -20.06 -5.74 -1.94
C MET A 101 -21.04 -6.62 -1.18
N LYS A 102 -20.68 -7.87 -1.00
CA LYS A 102 -21.41 -8.79 -0.13
C LYS A 102 -21.35 -8.31 1.31
N LYS A 103 -22.45 -8.36 2.02
CA LYS A 103 -22.47 -8.05 3.46
C LYS A 103 -21.46 -8.92 4.21
N ARG A 104 -20.78 -8.33 5.18
CA ARG A 104 -19.71 -8.95 5.98
C ARG A 104 -18.45 -9.30 5.16
N SER A 105 -18.29 -8.77 3.95
CA SER A 105 -16.98 -8.71 3.29
C SER A 105 -16.03 -7.83 4.10
N VAL A 106 -14.74 -8.05 3.89
CA VAL A 106 -13.69 -7.34 4.62
C VAL A 106 -12.93 -6.41 3.69
N ILE A 107 -12.67 -5.19 4.15
CA ILE A 107 -11.76 -4.24 3.53
C ILE A 107 -10.54 -4.07 4.44
N ILE A 108 -9.34 -4.25 3.87
CA ILE A 108 -8.06 -3.94 4.51
C ILE A 108 -7.40 -2.83 3.71
N ASP A 109 -7.25 -1.65 4.28
CA ASP A 109 -6.54 -0.56 3.61
C ASP A 109 -5.16 -0.36 4.26
N VAL A 110 -4.11 -0.86 3.59
CA VAL A 110 -2.73 -0.74 4.06
C VAL A 110 -2.18 0.66 3.83
N ALA A 111 -2.76 1.40 2.89
CA ALA A 111 -2.38 2.77 2.57
C ALA A 111 -3.06 3.83 3.45
N VAL A 112 -3.81 3.43 4.47
CA VAL A 112 -4.61 4.32 5.32
C VAL A 112 -3.80 5.45 5.95
N ASP A 113 -2.53 5.21 6.32
CA ASP A 113 -1.61 6.22 6.87
C ASP A 113 -1.33 7.38 5.88
N GLN A 114 -1.53 7.14 4.59
CA GLN A 114 -1.32 8.11 3.52
C GLN A 114 -2.64 8.50 2.84
N GLY A 115 -3.73 8.44 3.60
CA GLY A 115 -5.06 8.84 3.18
C GLY A 115 -5.95 7.73 2.64
N GLY A 116 -5.41 6.52 2.46
CA GLY A 116 -6.15 5.34 2.00
C GLY A 116 -6.66 5.43 0.56
N CYS A 117 -6.95 4.30 -0.04
CA CYS A 117 -7.53 4.21 -1.39
C CYS A 117 -9.04 3.88 -1.38
N VAL A 118 -9.63 3.72 -0.20
CA VAL A 118 -11.07 3.51 0.00
C VAL A 118 -11.63 4.65 0.84
N GLU A 119 -12.63 5.36 0.34
CA GLU A 119 -13.20 6.57 0.93
C GLU A 119 -13.64 6.40 2.39
N THR A 120 -14.19 5.23 2.73
CA THR A 120 -14.72 4.93 4.07
C THR A 120 -13.65 4.46 5.04
N CYS A 121 -12.39 4.30 4.60
CA CYS A 121 -11.30 3.91 5.45
C CYS A 121 -10.82 5.07 6.32
N ARG A 122 -10.68 4.81 7.60
CA ARG A 122 -10.11 5.72 8.60
C ARG A 122 -9.10 4.97 9.47
N PRO A 123 -8.04 5.65 9.92
CA PRO A 123 -7.04 5.03 10.80
C PRO A 123 -7.65 4.41 12.06
N THR A 124 -7.22 3.20 12.39
CA THR A 124 -7.54 2.49 13.64
C THR A 124 -6.26 2.08 14.36
N THR A 125 -6.41 1.49 15.53
CA THR A 125 -5.28 1.06 16.38
C THR A 125 -5.30 -0.45 16.57
N HIS A 126 -4.19 -1.03 17.03
CA HIS A 126 -4.14 -2.45 17.40
C HIS A 126 -5.07 -2.82 18.56
N ALA A 127 -5.43 -1.87 19.41
CA ALA A 127 -6.36 -2.09 20.53
C ALA A 127 -7.84 -2.09 20.06
N ASP A 128 -8.18 -1.32 19.04
CA ASP A 128 -9.52 -1.25 18.43
C ASP A 128 -9.35 -1.31 16.90
N PRO A 129 -9.12 -2.51 16.34
CA PRO A 129 -8.60 -2.65 14.98
C PRO A 129 -9.67 -2.59 13.88
N ILE A 130 -10.92 -2.84 14.19
CA ILE A 130 -12.01 -3.01 13.21
C ILE A 130 -13.19 -2.09 13.48
N TYR A 131 -13.91 -1.75 12.43
CA TYR A 131 -15.22 -1.10 12.48
C TYR A 131 -16.06 -1.54 11.29
N GLU A 132 -17.35 -1.25 11.33
CA GLU A 132 -18.29 -1.58 10.26
C GLU A 132 -18.85 -0.31 9.62
N VAL A 133 -18.91 -0.29 8.29
CA VAL A 133 -19.62 0.73 7.52
C VAL A 133 -20.49 0.04 6.48
N ASP A 134 -21.78 0.37 6.47
CA ASP A 134 -22.75 -0.14 5.50
C ASP A 134 -22.77 -1.68 5.40
N GLY A 135 -22.47 -2.40 6.51
CA GLY A 135 -22.42 -3.86 6.59
C GLY A 135 -21.13 -4.48 6.10
N ILE A 136 -20.07 -3.68 5.85
CA ILE A 136 -18.75 -4.10 5.42
C ILE A 136 -17.75 -3.86 6.56
N ILE A 137 -16.96 -4.88 6.88
CA ILE A 137 -15.95 -4.82 7.95
C ILE A 137 -14.70 -4.14 7.42
N HIS A 138 -14.20 -3.14 8.16
CA HIS A 138 -12.97 -2.42 7.83
C HIS A 138 -11.87 -2.74 8.85
N TYR A 139 -10.69 -3.06 8.35
CA TYR A 139 -9.45 -3.21 9.11
C TYR A 139 -8.43 -2.21 8.55
N CYS A 140 -8.17 -1.15 9.28
CA CYS A 140 -7.37 0.00 8.83
C CYS A 140 -6.34 0.40 9.90
N VAL A 141 -5.69 -0.58 10.53
CA VAL A 141 -4.72 -0.34 11.58
C VAL A 141 -3.51 0.37 11.03
N THR A 142 -3.17 1.51 11.64
CA THR A 142 -1.91 2.19 11.35
C THR A 142 -0.74 1.35 11.82
N ASN A 143 0.38 1.39 11.07
CA ASN A 143 1.56 0.59 11.40
C ASN A 143 1.24 -0.90 11.62
N MET A 144 0.53 -1.52 10.67
CA MET A 144 0.25 -2.97 10.69
C MET A 144 1.49 -3.84 11.00
N PRO A 145 2.72 -3.50 10.51
CA PRO A 145 3.93 -4.24 10.86
C PRO A 145 4.24 -4.26 12.35
N GLY A 146 3.70 -3.33 13.14
CA GLY A 146 3.84 -3.30 14.59
C GLY A 146 3.24 -4.51 15.32
N SER A 147 2.33 -5.27 14.68
CA SER A 147 1.81 -6.53 15.24
C SER A 147 2.79 -7.70 15.17
N VAL A 148 3.86 -7.58 14.37
CA VAL A 148 4.94 -8.58 14.26
C VAL A 148 6.31 -7.92 14.47
N PRO A 149 6.57 -7.33 15.66
CA PRO A 149 7.67 -6.39 15.89
C PRO A 149 9.05 -7.01 15.69
N TYR A 150 9.23 -8.28 16.01
CA TYR A 150 10.49 -8.97 15.80
C TYR A 150 10.92 -8.95 14.33
N THR A 151 10.05 -9.40 13.44
CA THR A 151 10.32 -9.45 11.99
C THR A 151 10.46 -8.05 11.40
N SER A 152 9.55 -7.16 11.75
CA SER A 152 9.50 -5.81 11.21
C SER A 152 10.70 -4.97 11.58
N THR A 153 11.17 -5.07 12.84
CA THR A 153 12.33 -4.33 13.31
C THR A 153 13.61 -4.79 12.62
N ILE A 154 13.81 -6.11 12.49
CA ILE A 154 15.00 -6.64 11.81
C ILE A 154 14.98 -6.25 10.33
N ALA A 155 13.85 -6.40 9.66
CA ALA A 155 13.73 -6.05 8.25
C ALA A 155 13.99 -4.55 8.01
N LEU A 156 13.41 -3.68 8.83
CA LEU A 156 13.61 -2.24 8.76
C LEU A 156 15.07 -1.86 9.06
N ALA A 157 15.65 -2.43 10.12
CA ALA A 157 17.04 -2.17 10.48
C ALA A 157 18.00 -2.57 9.35
N ASN A 158 17.82 -3.75 8.77
CA ASN A 158 18.65 -4.21 7.63
C ASN A 158 18.53 -3.28 6.42
N ALA A 159 17.34 -2.75 6.13
CA ALA A 159 17.09 -1.85 5.01
C ALA A 159 17.66 -0.44 5.24
N THR A 160 17.62 0.06 6.48
CA THR A 160 17.99 1.46 6.81
C THR A 160 19.44 1.62 7.25
N PHE A 161 20.04 0.60 7.88
CA PHE A 161 21.39 0.66 8.43
C PHE A 161 22.48 1.07 7.43
N PRO A 162 22.48 0.61 6.16
CA PRO A 162 23.47 1.05 5.17
C PRO A 162 23.46 2.58 4.98
N TYR A 163 22.30 3.20 4.95
CA TYR A 163 22.15 4.65 4.81
C TYR A 163 22.60 5.41 6.06
N ILE A 164 22.32 4.88 7.25
CA ILE A 164 22.79 5.45 8.52
C ILE A 164 24.31 5.41 8.54
N LYS A 165 24.93 4.28 8.19
CA LYS A 165 26.38 4.11 8.11
C LYS A 165 27.02 5.11 7.14
N GLU A 166 26.40 5.36 5.99
CA GLU A 166 26.88 6.33 5.02
C GLU A 166 26.86 7.76 5.59
N ILE A 167 25.78 8.15 6.24
CA ILE A 167 25.68 9.46 6.88
C ILE A 167 26.73 9.64 7.98
N VAL A 168 26.96 8.59 8.79
CA VAL A 168 27.96 8.63 9.89
C VAL A 168 29.38 8.76 9.35
N ASN A 169 29.70 8.00 8.31
CA ASN A 169 31.06 7.97 7.76
C ASN A 169 31.43 9.23 6.96
N ASN A 170 30.50 9.78 6.20
CA ASN A 170 30.74 10.87 5.25
C ASN A 170 30.25 12.23 5.74
N GLY A 171 29.52 12.26 6.85
CA GLY A 171 28.75 13.42 7.29
C GLY A 171 27.51 13.65 6.42
N TYR A 172 26.44 14.18 7.01
CA TYR A 172 25.16 14.29 6.36
C TYR A 172 25.17 15.11 5.04
N LYS A 173 25.99 16.15 4.94
CA LYS A 173 26.04 16.98 3.72
C LYS A 173 26.59 16.21 2.53
N ASN A 174 27.71 15.51 2.72
CA ASN A 174 28.34 14.75 1.64
C ASN A 174 27.45 13.54 1.27
N ALA A 175 26.97 12.79 2.29
CA ALA A 175 26.08 11.67 2.05
C ALA A 175 24.84 12.04 1.23
N LEU A 176 24.20 13.18 1.55
CA LEU A 176 23.03 13.66 0.81
C LEU A 176 23.37 14.15 -0.61
N ARG A 177 24.56 14.71 -0.84
CA ARG A 177 24.98 15.12 -2.19
C ARG A 177 25.36 13.97 -3.08
N ASP A 178 26.01 12.96 -2.50
CA ASP A 178 26.65 11.88 -3.25
C ASP A 178 25.71 10.67 -3.43
N ASN A 179 24.61 10.60 -2.64
CA ASN A 179 23.61 9.54 -2.73
C ASN A 179 22.22 10.09 -3.00
N GLU A 180 21.75 9.89 -4.24
CA GLU A 180 20.44 10.35 -4.70
C GLU A 180 19.27 9.76 -3.86
N THR A 181 19.42 8.54 -3.35
CA THR A 181 18.38 7.91 -2.51
C THR A 181 18.24 8.64 -1.18
N LEU A 182 19.36 9.00 -0.55
CA LEU A 182 19.35 9.81 0.66
C LEU A 182 18.81 11.21 0.40
N LEU A 183 19.18 11.82 -0.73
CA LEU A 183 18.68 13.13 -1.13
C LEU A 183 17.16 13.14 -1.31
N LYS A 184 16.59 12.11 -1.94
CA LYS A 184 15.14 11.94 -2.09
C LYS A 184 14.41 11.80 -0.75
N GLY A 185 15.09 11.33 0.29
CA GLY A 185 14.55 11.26 1.65
C GLY A 185 14.56 12.59 2.41
N LEU A 186 15.21 13.62 1.89
CA LEU A 186 15.34 14.91 2.57
C LEU A 186 14.07 15.75 2.42
N ASN A 187 13.19 15.71 3.39
CA ASN A 187 11.92 16.41 3.36
C ASN A 187 12.00 17.87 3.81
N ILE A 188 12.80 18.14 4.85
CA ILE A 188 12.97 19.47 5.46
C ILE A 188 14.45 19.71 5.74
N PHE A 189 14.96 20.86 5.37
CA PHE A 189 16.31 21.29 5.70
C PHE A 189 16.36 22.79 6.02
N LYS A 190 16.92 23.13 7.19
CA LYS A 190 17.01 24.53 7.68
C LYS A 190 15.68 25.28 7.58
N GLY A 191 14.57 24.64 7.94
CA GLY A 191 13.23 25.23 7.93
C GLY A 191 12.59 25.37 6.54
N LYS A 192 13.20 24.83 5.47
CA LYS A 192 12.66 24.82 4.11
C LYS A 192 12.20 23.43 3.71
N ILE A 193 11.08 23.35 2.99
CA ILE A 193 10.57 22.10 2.44
C ILE A 193 11.38 21.75 1.18
N THR A 194 12.04 20.61 1.20
CA THR A 194 12.96 20.16 0.15
C THR A 194 12.48 18.93 -0.62
N HIS A 195 11.25 18.46 -0.35
CA HIS A 195 10.61 17.40 -1.11
C HIS A 195 9.36 17.93 -1.82
N ALA A 196 9.34 17.82 -3.16
CA ALA A 196 8.28 18.39 -3.98
C ALA A 196 6.89 17.83 -3.66
N GLY A 197 6.78 16.51 -3.44
CA GLY A 197 5.52 15.87 -3.07
C GLY A 197 4.96 16.39 -1.75
N VAL A 198 5.82 16.63 -0.75
CA VAL A 198 5.42 17.23 0.54
C VAL A 198 4.96 18.68 0.34
N ALA A 199 5.73 19.47 -0.42
CA ALA A 199 5.35 20.84 -0.73
C ALA A 199 3.97 20.94 -1.38
N ASN A 200 3.72 20.11 -2.39
CA ASN A 200 2.44 20.08 -3.10
C ASN A 200 1.28 19.63 -2.20
N SER A 201 1.48 18.59 -1.37
CA SER A 201 0.42 18.04 -0.51
C SER A 201 -0.06 19.01 0.57
N PHE A 202 0.83 19.91 1.03
CA PHE A 202 0.52 20.87 2.08
C PHE A 202 0.46 22.32 1.61
N ASN A 203 0.57 22.54 0.28
CA ASN A 203 0.60 23.86 -0.32
C ASN A 203 1.71 24.77 0.26
N TYR A 204 2.91 24.20 0.45
CA TYR A 204 4.11 24.91 0.88
C TYR A 204 5.04 25.23 -0.30
N ASN A 205 5.91 26.21 -0.11
CA ASN A 205 6.94 26.54 -1.09
C ASN A 205 8.03 25.47 -1.10
N TYR A 206 8.30 24.90 -2.26
CA TYR A 206 9.41 24.00 -2.49
C TYR A 206 10.74 24.76 -2.57
N SER A 207 11.80 24.18 -2.05
CA SER A 207 13.18 24.68 -2.18
C SER A 207 14.08 23.52 -2.63
N ASP A 208 14.88 23.77 -3.68
CA ASP A 208 15.89 22.78 -4.11
C ASP A 208 16.89 22.50 -2.97
N PRO A 209 17.09 21.22 -2.59
CA PRO A 209 18.02 20.86 -1.52
C PRO A 209 19.50 21.09 -1.87
N LEU A 210 19.92 20.92 -3.12
CA LEU A 210 21.33 20.93 -3.50
C LEU A 210 22.06 22.24 -3.18
N PRO A 211 21.50 23.43 -3.46
CA PRO A 211 22.11 24.70 -3.06
C PRO A 211 22.22 24.88 -1.53
N LEU A 212 21.32 24.24 -0.77
CA LEU A 212 21.29 24.39 0.69
C LEU A 212 22.32 23.48 1.41
N LEU A 213 22.84 22.48 0.71
CA LEU A 213 23.85 21.53 1.23
C LEU A 213 25.29 21.99 1.04
N LYS A 214 25.50 23.17 0.45
CA LYS A 214 26.81 23.79 0.31
C LYS A 214 27.43 24.21 1.63
#